data_f1be056935ef6697d5e3b4fbeee8b423
#
_entry.id   f1be056935ef6697d5e3b4fbeee8b423
#
_cell.length_a   1.000
_cell.length_b   1.000
_cell.length_c   1.000
_cell.angle_alpha   90.00
_cell.angle_beta   90.00
_cell.angle_gamma   90.00
#
_symmetry.space_group_name_H-M   'P 1'
#
loop_
_entity.id
_entity.type
_entity.pdbx_description
1 polymer ?
#
loop_
_entity_poly.entity_id
_entity_poly.type
_entity_poly.pdbx_seq_one_letter_code
_entity_poly.pdbx_strand_id
1 'polypeptide(L)'
;MKLLNKLTLKNLRLNKVRTIVTIVGIMLSAALITVVSGMALSGRQTMIDGQTEWSGNYDVALDIIDTAKIDKIRQNRNVENAFYKERLGYARTKNADGEICDYSVLAMSENTYGNCFKIDLIKGKFPTNSGEAVVTKSFKTQDGKYVKVGDKITLDVGVLTDKDGNVLDEEGIHNLLQKDFNKCSIIDTVKRTYTVTGIIERPKTSELYDPSNLSMIYTVSDEKAPVEAIKTKHMNKLYIAYTPQSESNYLQNTADILGFKADDMSNVISDEISPEDQQTSGINAYEFNSVLLSMKGYGSSDATNTVIFSLAVII
;
A
#
# COMPACT_ATOMS: atom_id res chain seq x y z
N MET A 1 -47.51 42.59 -5.31
CA MET A 1 -46.91 41.34 -5.90
C MET A 1 -47.77 40.65 -6.95
N LYS A 2 -49.08 40.57 -6.86
CA LYS A 2 -49.94 39.90 -7.86
C LYS A 2 -49.96 40.53 -9.25
N LEU A 3 -49.82 41.85 -9.39
CA LEU A 3 -49.86 42.58 -10.69
C LEU A 3 -48.61 42.36 -11.54
N LEU A 4 -47.40 42.43 -10.92
CA LEU A 4 -46.12 42.16 -11.57
C LEU A 4 -46.02 40.74 -12.12
N ASN A 5 -46.45 39.76 -11.33
CA ASN A 5 -46.46 38.36 -11.78
C ASN A 5 -47.41 38.12 -12.94
N LYS A 6 -48.55 38.83 -12.96
CA LYS A 6 -49.54 38.74 -14.07
C LYS A 6 -49.02 39.36 -15.38
N LEU A 7 -48.28 40.47 -15.29
CA LEU A 7 -47.61 41.13 -16.42
C LEU A 7 -46.47 40.29 -16.98
N THR A 8 -45.65 39.72 -16.09
CA THR A 8 -44.54 38.80 -16.47
C THR A 8 -45.07 37.55 -17.18
N LEU A 9 -46.13 36.94 -16.64
CA LEU A 9 -46.74 35.76 -17.26
C LEU A 9 -47.40 36.08 -18.61
N LYS A 10 -47.98 37.27 -18.76
CA LYS A 10 -48.55 37.73 -20.05
C LYS A 10 -47.45 37.98 -21.09
N ASN A 11 -46.31 38.59 -20.71
CA ASN A 11 -45.15 38.79 -21.57
C ASN A 11 -44.48 37.45 -22.00
N LEU A 12 -44.38 36.50 -21.09
CA LEU A 12 -43.88 35.14 -21.41
C LEU A 12 -44.76 34.41 -22.39
N ARG A 13 -46.10 34.56 -22.28
CA ARG A 13 -47.07 33.99 -23.24
C ARG A 13 -47.03 34.64 -24.62
N LEU A 14 -46.79 35.95 -24.71
CA LEU A 14 -46.70 36.68 -25.99
C LEU A 14 -45.44 36.35 -26.75
N ASN A 15 -44.32 36.02 -26.05
CA ASN A 15 -43.03 35.67 -26.64
C ASN A 15 -42.64 34.20 -26.43
N LYS A 16 -43.59 33.27 -26.67
CA LYS A 16 -43.44 31.84 -26.38
C LYS A 16 -42.15 31.22 -26.92
N VAL A 17 -41.82 31.49 -28.18
CA VAL A 17 -40.64 30.90 -28.83
C VAL A 17 -39.36 31.36 -28.13
N ARG A 18 -39.22 32.68 -27.87
CA ARG A 18 -38.06 33.26 -27.21
C ARG A 18 -37.91 32.70 -25.77
N THR A 19 -39.03 32.57 -25.06
CA THR A 19 -39.04 32.01 -23.69
C THR A 19 -38.62 30.54 -23.66
N ILE A 20 -39.15 29.74 -24.61
CA ILE A 20 -38.78 28.30 -24.73
C ILE A 20 -37.29 28.16 -25.04
N VAL A 21 -36.77 28.92 -26.01
CA VAL A 21 -35.35 28.88 -26.39
C VAL A 21 -34.46 29.25 -25.20
N THR A 22 -34.84 30.28 -24.41
CA THR A 22 -34.07 30.68 -23.23
C THR A 22 -34.10 29.60 -22.16
N ILE A 23 -35.27 28.99 -21.90
CA ILE A 23 -35.40 27.90 -20.89
C ILE A 23 -34.58 26.68 -21.32
N VAL A 24 -34.68 26.28 -22.61
CA VAL A 24 -33.90 25.16 -23.15
C VAL A 24 -32.40 25.46 -23.06
N GLY A 25 -31.97 26.68 -23.37
CA GLY A 25 -30.56 27.10 -23.24
C GLY A 25 -30.06 26.99 -21.80
N ILE A 26 -30.85 27.48 -20.83
CA ILE A 26 -30.48 27.36 -19.41
C ILE A 26 -30.41 25.90 -18.95
N MET A 27 -31.41 25.08 -19.37
CA MET A 27 -31.43 23.65 -19.03
C MET A 27 -30.23 22.92 -19.61
N LEU A 28 -29.87 23.16 -20.86
CA LEU A 28 -28.70 22.56 -21.52
C LEU A 28 -27.40 22.99 -20.84
N SER A 29 -27.26 24.27 -20.49
CA SER A 29 -26.09 24.77 -19.79
C SER A 29 -25.93 24.14 -18.39
N ALA A 30 -27.02 24.06 -17.64
CA ALA A 30 -27.03 23.42 -16.35
C ALA A 30 -26.69 21.92 -16.45
N ALA A 31 -27.30 21.22 -17.42
CA ALA A 31 -27.01 19.81 -17.68
C ALA A 31 -25.53 19.59 -18.03
N LEU A 32 -24.96 20.43 -18.89
CA LEU A 32 -23.55 20.36 -19.29
C LEU A 32 -22.61 20.51 -18.07
N ILE A 33 -22.85 21.55 -17.25
CA ILE A 33 -22.06 21.79 -16.04
C ILE A 33 -22.14 20.58 -15.11
N THR A 34 -23.31 19.99 -14.91
CA THR A 34 -23.49 18.83 -14.04
C THR A 34 -22.75 17.60 -14.58
N VAL A 35 -22.84 17.36 -15.90
CA VAL A 35 -22.15 16.22 -16.53
C VAL A 35 -20.63 16.37 -16.44
N VAL A 36 -20.09 17.55 -16.78
CA VAL A 36 -18.66 17.80 -16.73
C VAL A 36 -18.12 17.68 -15.30
N SER A 37 -18.83 18.26 -14.33
CA SER A 37 -18.44 18.16 -12.92
C SER A 37 -18.49 16.72 -12.41
N GLY A 38 -19.53 15.97 -12.81
CA GLY A 38 -19.66 14.55 -12.44
C GLY A 38 -18.55 13.69 -13.06
N MET A 39 -18.19 13.92 -14.32
CA MET A 39 -17.07 13.22 -14.98
C MET A 39 -15.73 13.53 -14.31
N ALA A 40 -15.47 14.79 -13.94
CA ALA A 40 -14.24 15.19 -13.28
C ALA A 40 -14.09 14.51 -11.90
N LEU A 41 -15.14 14.49 -11.09
CA LEU A 41 -15.15 13.83 -9.78
C LEU A 41 -14.99 12.30 -9.92
N SER A 42 -15.71 11.67 -10.83
CA SER A 42 -15.63 10.24 -11.08
C SER A 42 -14.24 9.84 -11.61
N GLY A 43 -13.67 10.63 -12.51
CA GLY A 43 -12.33 10.41 -13.05
C GLY A 43 -11.27 10.47 -11.94
N ARG A 44 -11.34 11.51 -11.09
CA ARG A 44 -10.43 11.62 -9.92
C ARG A 44 -10.55 10.42 -8.98
N GLN A 45 -11.76 9.99 -8.66
CA GLN A 45 -11.97 8.84 -7.78
C GLN A 45 -11.38 7.56 -8.39
N THR A 46 -11.59 7.32 -9.69
CA THR A 46 -11.01 6.17 -10.38
C THR A 46 -9.48 6.18 -10.34
N MET A 47 -8.85 7.36 -10.44
CA MET A 47 -7.39 7.48 -10.33
C MET A 47 -6.91 7.19 -8.90
N ILE A 48 -7.60 7.70 -7.89
CA ILE A 48 -7.31 7.41 -6.47
C ILE A 48 -7.42 5.91 -6.20
N ASP A 49 -8.51 5.27 -6.67
CA ASP A 49 -8.73 3.84 -6.49
C ASP A 49 -7.63 3.01 -7.17
N GLY A 50 -7.26 3.39 -8.40
CA GLY A 50 -6.16 2.75 -9.13
C GLY A 50 -4.80 2.92 -8.45
N GLN A 51 -4.51 4.12 -7.93
CA GLN A 51 -3.28 4.35 -7.17
C GLN A 51 -3.27 3.60 -5.85
N THR A 52 -4.41 3.55 -5.15
CA THR A 52 -4.55 2.76 -3.92
C THR A 52 -4.34 1.27 -4.17
N GLU A 53 -4.82 0.74 -5.30
CA GLU A 53 -4.56 -0.65 -5.69
C GLU A 53 -3.08 -0.90 -5.98
N TRP A 54 -2.38 0.10 -6.56
CA TRP A 54 -0.96 0.00 -6.91
C TRP A 54 -0.02 0.19 -5.72
N SER A 55 -0.19 1.25 -4.94
CA SER A 55 0.73 1.57 -3.82
C SER A 55 0.27 1.06 -2.46
N GLY A 56 -1.03 0.82 -2.28
CA GLY A 56 -1.64 0.57 -0.98
C GLY A 56 -2.38 1.79 -0.43
N ASN A 57 -3.28 1.55 0.54
CA ASN A 57 -4.08 2.56 1.21
C ASN A 57 -3.38 3.05 2.48
N TYR A 58 -2.39 3.91 2.32
CA TYR A 58 -1.64 4.53 3.41
C TYR A 58 -1.11 5.91 2.97
N ASP A 59 -0.75 6.76 3.91
CA ASP A 59 -0.24 8.10 3.67
C ASP A 59 1.27 8.19 3.85
N VAL A 60 1.82 7.45 4.83
CA VAL A 60 3.26 7.35 5.09
C VAL A 60 3.65 5.93 5.48
N ALA A 61 4.80 5.48 5.01
CA ALA A 61 5.47 4.26 5.44
C ALA A 61 6.67 4.64 6.32
N LEU A 62 6.81 3.97 7.46
CA LEU A 62 7.92 4.13 8.40
C LEU A 62 8.71 2.84 8.49
N ASP A 63 10.02 2.90 8.34
CA ASP A 63 10.91 1.78 8.63
C ASP A 63 11.09 1.66 10.15
N ILE A 64 10.44 0.68 10.75
CA ILE A 64 10.42 0.47 12.20
C ILE A 64 11.59 -0.40 12.64
N ILE A 65 12.38 0.12 13.60
CA ILE A 65 13.43 -0.63 14.30
C ILE A 65 12.87 -1.16 15.63
N ASP A 66 12.07 -0.36 16.32
CA ASP A 66 11.49 -0.67 17.63
C ASP A 66 9.98 -0.91 17.52
N THR A 67 9.58 -2.17 17.48
CA THR A 67 8.17 -2.57 17.39
C THR A 67 7.32 -2.16 18.60
N ALA A 68 7.93 -1.86 19.76
CA ALA A 68 7.20 -1.33 20.91
C ALA A 68 6.57 0.05 20.66
N LYS A 69 7.05 0.77 19.64
CA LYS A 69 6.45 2.05 19.21
C LYS A 69 5.13 1.89 18.47
N ILE A 70 4.87 0.73 17.87
CA ILE A 70 3.67 0.49 17.04
C ILE A 70 2.39 0.76 17.81
N ASP A 71 2.28 0.23 19.03
CA ASP A 71 1.07 0.43 19.86
C ASP A 71 0.84 1.90 20.19
N LYS A 72 1.92 2.66 20.46
CA LYS A 72 1.83 4.11 20.72
C LYS A 72 1.36 4.87 19.48
N ILE A 73 1.86 4.49 18.30
CA ILE A 73 1.45 5.10 17.04
C ILE A 73 -0.03 4.80 16.75
N ARG A 74 -0.49 3.56 16.95
CA ARG A 74 -1.90 3.16 16.80
C ARG A 74 -2.86 3.92 17.71
N GLN A 75 -2.39 4.31 18.90
CA GLN A 75 -3.20 5.09 19.85
C GLN A 75 -3.23 6.59 19.55
N ASN A 76 -2.47 7.06 18.57
CA ASN A 76 -2.48 8.46 18.16
C ASN A 76 -3.84 8.80 17.52
N ARG A 77 -4.50 9.85 18.03
CA ARG A 77 -5.84 10.27 17.58
C ARG A 77 -5.94 10.65 16.10
N ASN A 78 -4.80 10.99 15.48
CA ASN A 78 -4.72 11.37 14.07
C ASN A 78 -4.54 10.16 13.16
N VAL A 79 -4.21 8.99 13.72
CA VAL A 79 -4.01 7.73 12.99
C VAL A 79 -5.33 6.97 12.95
N GLU A 80 -5.81 6.65 11.76
CA GLU A 80 -6.96 5.77 11.56
C GLU A 80 -6.55 4.30 11.61
N ASN A 81 -5.47 3.98 10.88
CA ASN A 81 -4.92 2.63 10.82
C ASN A 81 -3.40 2.66 10.77
N ALA A 82 -2.78 1.65 11.36
CA ALA A 82 -1.36 1.38 11.23
C ALA A 82 -1.15 -0.11 10.96
N PHE A 83 -0.60 -0.41 9.78
CA PHE A 83 -0.45 -1.74 9.22
C PHE A 83 1.02 -2.12 9.23
N TYR A 84 1.37 -3.13 9.99
CA TYR A 84 2.75 -3.60 10.08
C TYR A 84 3.03 -4.71 9.07
N LYS A 85 4.19 -4.62 8.41
CA LYS A 85 4.73 -5.64 7.50
C LYS A 85 6.17 -5.93 7.91
N GLU A 86 6.51 -7.21 8.01
CA GLU A 86 7.88 -7.67 8.21
C GLU A 86 8.23 -8.78 7.22
N ARG A 87 9.48 -8.84 6.81
CA ARG A 87 10.00 -9.95 6.03
C ARG A 87 10.60 -10.99 6.95
N LEU A 88 9.96 -12.15 7.03
CA LEU A 88 10.48 -13.27 7.85
C LEU A 88 11.69 -13.93 7.20
N GLY A 89 11.87 -13.80 5.89
CA GLY A 89 13.02 -14.30 5.18
C GLY A 89 12.70 -15.05 3.90
N TYR A 90 13.66 -15.84 3.50
CA TYR A 90 13.62 -16.64 2.30
C TYR A 90 13.83 -18.10 2.62
N ALA A 91 13.30 -18.98 1.78
CA ALA A 91 13.54 -20.41 1.87
C ALA A 91 13.85 -20.98 0.50
N ARG A 92 14.68 -22.01 0.46
CA ARG A 92 15.04 -22.75 -0.75
C ARG A 92 14.85 -24.26 -0.51
N THR A 93 14.14 -24.88 -1.41
CA THR A 93 13.98 -26.34 -1.40
C THR A 93 14.30 -26.91 -2.77
N LYS A 94 14.45 -28.23 -2.86
CA LYS A 94 14.47 -28.95 -4.13
C LYS A 94 13.21 -29.78 -4.24
N ASN A 95 12.57 -29.74 -5.39
CA ASN A 95 11.45 -30.63 -5.67
C ASN A 95 11.93 -32.07 -5.97
N ALA A 96 10.99 -32.98 -6.16
CA ALA A 96 11.29 -34.39 -6.46
C ALA A 96 12.10 -34.56 -7.76
N ASP A 97 11.99 -33.63 -8.69
CA ASP A 97 12.71 -33.63 -9.98
C ASP A 97 14.10 -32.95 -9.87
N GLY A 98 14.47 -32.49 -8.67
CA GLY A 98 15.74 -31.79 -8.40
C GLY A 98 15.73 -30.31 -8.76
N GLU A 99 14.59 -29.75 -9.19
CA GLU A 99 14.48 -28.33 -9.49
C GLU A 99 14.46 -27.51 -8.20
N ILE A 100 15.11 -26.34 -8.25
CA ILE A 100 15.14 -25.39 -7.13
C ILE A 100 13.82 -24.65 -7.05
N CYS A 101 13.23 -24.64 -5.86
CA CYS A 101 12.05 -23.86 -5.53
C CYS A 101 12.41 -22.84 -4.46
N ASP A 102 12.27 -21.57 -4.81
CA ASP A 102 12.57 -20.46 -3.93
C ASP A 102 11.29 -19.79 -3.44
N TYR A 103 11.29 -19.38 -2.16
CA TYR A 103 10.14 -18.83 -1.46
C TYR A 103 10.53 -17.56 -0.73
N SER A 104 9.63 -16.59 -0.72
CA SER A 104 9.68 -15.39 0.12
C SER A 104 8.55 -15.45 1.14
N VAL A 105 8.88 -15.19 2.40
CA VAL A 105 7.92 -15.25 3.51
C VAL A 105 7.78 -13.87 4.13
N LEU A 106 6.58 -13.32 4.05
CA LEU A 106 6.18 -12.03 4.61
C LEU A 106 5.13 -12.24 5.70
N ALA A 107 5.25 -11.49 6.78
CA ALA A 107 4.22 -11.42 7.80
C ALA A 107 3.65 -10.00 7.86
N MET A 108 2.35 -9.89 8.09
CA MET A 108 1.64 -8.62 8.15
C MET A 108 0.66 -8.63 9.32
N SER A 109 0.34 -7.46 9.86
CA SER A 109 -0.80 -7.33 10.77
C SER A 109 -2.05 -7.93 10.15
N GLU A 110 -2.91 -8.57 10.94
CA GLU A 110 -4.15 -9.19 10.45
C GLU A 110 -5.01 -8.21 9.64
N ASN A 111 -5.11 -6.95 10.12
CA ASN A 111 -5.89 -5.89 9.46
C ASN A 111 -5.27 -5.35 8.16
N THR A 112 -4.05 -5.76 7.79
CA THR A 112 -3.39 -5.33 6.54
C THR A 112 -4.07 -5.95 5.32
N TYR A 113 -4.56 -7.19 5.47
CA TYR A 113 -5.19 -7.94 4.38
C TYR A 113 -6.49 -7.27 3.91
N GLY A 114 -6.50 -6.73 2.71
CA GLY A 114 -7.66 -6.07 2.11
C GLY A 114 -7.90 -4.62 2.55
N ASN A 115 -7.30 -4.15 3.65
CA ASN A 115 -7.46 -2.77 4.12
C ASN A 115 -6.30 -1.87 3.67
N CYS A 116 -5.05 -2.32 3.81
CA CYS A 116 -3.89 -1.61 3.31
C CYS A 116 -3.57 -2.01 1.88
N PHE A 117 -3.42 -3.32 1.65
CA PHE A 117 -3.09 -3.88 0.35
C PHE A 117 -4.24 -4.71 -0.19
N LYS A 118 -4.61 -4.45 -1.45
CA LYS A 118 -5.60 -5.25 -2.15
C LYS A 118 -4.97 -6.60 -2.54
N ILE A 119 -5.42 -7.65 -1.89
CA ILE A 119 -4.99 -9.02 -2.15
C ILE A 119 -6.23 -9.84 -2.55
N ASP A 120 -6.22 -10.34 -3.77
CA ASP A 120 -7.35 -11.10 -4.32
C ASP A 120 -7.32 -12.54 -3.83
N LEU A 121 -8.24 -12.89 -2.94
CA LEU A 121 -8.42 -14.25 -2.42
C LEU A 121 -9.18 -15.11 -3.43
N ILE A 122 -8.54 -16.16 -3.93
CA ILE A 122 -9.17 -17.12 -4.87
C ILE A 122 -9.99 -18.16 -4.11
N LYS A 123 -9.43 -18.67 -2.99
CA LYS A 123 -10.04 -19.74 -2.21
C LYS A 123 -9.61 -19.69 -0.75
N GLY A 124 -10.50 -20.06 0.16
CA GLY A 124 -10.22 -20.15 1.59
C GLY A 124 -10.46 -18.83 2.32
N LYS A 125 -9.61 -18.50 3.27
CA LYS A 125 -9.65 -17.28 4.08
C LYS A 125 -8.25 -16.74 4.34
N PHE A 126 -8.15 -15.47 4.70
CA PHE A 126 -6.89 -14.89 5.18
C PHE A 126 -6.46 -15.51 6.52
N PRO A 127 -5.15 -15.53 6.81
CA PRO A 127 -4.62 -16.04 8.08
C PRO A 127 -5.03 -15.12 9.23
N THR A 128 -5.25 -15.70 10.41
CA THR A 128 -5.60 -14.98 11.64
C THR A 128 -4.54 -15.11 12.73
N ASN A 129 -3.51 -15.94 12.49
CA ASN A 129 -2.39 -16.11 13.41
C ASN A 129 -1.13 -16.53 12.64
N SER A 130 0.03 -16.47 13.29
CA SER A 130 1.35 -16.75 12.70
C SER A 130 1.60 -18.21 12.28
N GLY A 131 0.73 -19.15 12.68
CA GLY A 131 0.77 -20.55 12.24
C GLY A 131 -0.07 -20.81 10.98
N GLU A 132 -0.81 -19.82 10.49
CA GLU A 132 -1.61 -19.87 9.28
C GLU A 132 -0.96 -19.04 8.17
N ALA A 133 -1.17 -19.43 6.91
CA ALA A 133 -0.67 -18.66 5.79
C ALA A 133 -1.59 -18.73 4.57
N VAL A 134 -1.53 -17.68 3.74
CA VAL A 134 -2.00 -17.72 2.36
C VAL A 134 -0.81 -17.80 1.42
N VAL A 135 -1.00 -18.46 0.30
CA VAL A 135 0.03 -18.67 -0.72
C VAL A 135 -0.47 -18.28 -2.09
N THR A 136 0.43 -17.89 -2.97
CA THR A 136 0.07 -17.60 -4.37
C THR A 136 -0.38 -18.89 -5.09
N LYS A 137 -1.26 -18.76 -6.07
CA LYS A 137 -1.80 -19.89 -6.85
C LYS A 137 -0.73 -20.71 -7.58
N SER A 138 0.44 -20.13 -7.81
CA SER A 138 1.59 -20.79 -8.43
C SER A 138 2.41 -21.64 -7.45
N PHE A 139 2.08 -21.59 -6.15
CA PHE A 139 2.85 -22.28 -5.13
C PHE A 139 2.77 -23.80 -5.31
N LYS A 140 3.94 -24.45 -5.36
CA LYS A 140 4.05 -25.91 -5.42
C LYS A 140 4.77 -26.44 -4.18
N THR A 141 4.34 -27.60 -3.73
CA THR A 141 5.05 -28.40 -2.71
C THR A 141 6.35 -28.96 -3.26
N GLN A 142 7.18 -29.52 -2.39
CA GLN A 142 8.39 -30.25 -2.78
C GLN A 142 8.10 -31.42 -3.75
N ASP A 143 6.90 -32.01 -3.72
CA ASP A 143 6.47 -33.06 -4.65
C ASP A 143 5.99 -32.50 -6.01
N GLY A 144 6.19 -31.19 -6.28
CA GLY A 144 5.77 -30.55 -7.52
C GLY A 144 4.26 -30.33 -7.66
N LYS A 145 3.46 -30.68 -6.65
CA LYS A 145 2.00 -30.51 -6.65
C LYS A 145 1.61 -29.11 -6.17
N TYR A 146 0.53 -28.58 -6.74
CA TYR A 146 -0.05 -27.34 -6.24
C TYR A 146 -0.62 -27.54 -4.83
N VAL A 147 -0.28 -26.61 -3.95
CA VAL A 147 -0.76 -26.57 -2.58
C VAL A 147 -2.28 -26.33 -2.54
N LYS A 148 -2.94 -26.96 -1.58
CA LYS A 148 -4.37 -26.82 -1.32
C LYS A 148 -4.63 -26.22 0.04
N VAL A 149 -5.79 -25.60 0.21
CA VAL A 149 -6.27 -25.17 1.53
C VAL A 149 -6.37 -26.36 2.46
N GLY A 150 -5.77 -26.24 3.64
CA GLY A 150 -5.63 -27.30 4.65
C GLY A 150 -4.27 -28.01 4.65
N ASP A 151 -3.47 -27.87 3.59
CA ASP A 151 -2.13 -28.44 3.55
C ASP A 151 -1.20 -27.79 4.56
N LYS A 152 -0.21 -28.52 5.04
CA LYS A 152 0.88 -28.00 5.87
C LYS A 152 2.15 -27.85 5.05
N ILE A 153 2.76 -26.70 5.14
CA ILE A 153 4.06 -26.41 4.55
C ILE A 153 5.09 -26.16 5.67
N THR A 154 6.23 -26.84 5.55
CA THR A 154 7.36 -26.63 6.47
C THR A 154 8.58 -26.21 5.68
N LEU A 155 9.18 -25.09 6.05
CA LEU A 155 10.31 -24.48 5.38
C LEU A 155 11.37 -24.07 6.39
N ASP A 156 12.63 -24.15 5.99
CA ASP A 156 13.74 -23.55 6.72
C ASP A 156 13.91 -22.12 6.16
N VAL A 157 13.42 -21.13 6.91
CA VAL A 157 13.36 -19.71 6.52
C VAL A 157 14.53 -18.96 7.14
N GLY A 158 15.30 -18.28 6.34
CA GLY A 158 16.51 -17.59 6.79
C GLY A 158 16.81 -16.32 6.00
N VAL A 159 17.99 -15.79 6.24
CA VAL A 159 18.48 -14.53 5.68
C VAL A 159 19.21 -14.78 4.36
N LEU A 160 18.95 -13.93 3.36
CA LEU A 160 19.58 -14.02 2.07
C LEU A 160 20.94 -13.30 2.08
N THR A 161 21.97 -13.96 1.58
CA THR A 161 23.31 -13.38 1.41
C THR A 161 23.77 -13.44 -0.03
N ASP A 162 24.66 -12.51 -0.38
CA ASP A 162 25.38 -12.56 -1.66
C ASP A 162 26.42 -13.70 -1.67
N LYS A 163 27.16 -13.81 -2.79
CA LYS A 163 28.25 -14.78 -2.97
C LYS A 163 29.41 -14.58 -1.99
N ASP A 164 29.55 -13.37 -1.44
CA ASP A 164 30.65 -12.98 -0.56
C ASP A 164 30.24 -13.12 0.95
N GLY A 165 28.98 -13.55 1.19
CA GLY A 165 28.40 -13.76 2.52
C GLY A 165 27.81 -12.52 3.18
N ASN A 166 27.70 -11.39 2.44
CA ASN A 166 27.06 -10.18 2.98
C ASN A 166 25.54 -10.35 2.98
N VAL A 167 24.91 -9.96 4.06
CA VAL A 167 23.45 -9.93 4.14
C VAL A 167 22.89 -8.87 3.20
N LEU A 168 21.91 -9.26 2.41
CA LEU A 168 21.29 -8.37 1.44
C LEU A 168 20.15 -7.60 2.10
N ASP A 169 20.14 -6.28 1.90
CA ASP A 169 19.01 -5.41 2.17
C ASP A 169 17.98 -5.47 1.02
N GLU A 170 16.91 -4.70 1.11
CA GLU A 170 15.83 -4.71 0.13
C GLU A 170 16.31 -4.28 -1.27
N GLU A 171 17.23 -3.31 -1.36
CA GLU A 171 17.82 -2.86 -2.62
C GLU A 171 18.75 -3.92 -3.22
N GLY A 172 19.62 -4.51 -2.42
CA GLY A 172 20.50 -5.61 -2.82
C GLY A 172 19.72 -6.82 -3.33
N ILE A 173 18.63 -7.15 -2.65
CA ILE A 173 17.69 -8.20 -3.05
C ILE A 173 17.04 -7.87 -4.39
N HIS A 174 16.50 -6.66 -4.55
CA HIS A 174 15.87 -6.23 -5.80
C HIS A 174 16.85 -6.32 -6.99
N ASN A 175 18.07 -5.84 -6.81
CA ASN A 175 19.11 -5.87 -7.82
C ASN A 175 19.55 -7.30 -8.19
N LEU A 176 19.57 -8.21 -7.22
CA LEU A 176 20.03 -9.58 -7.41
C LEU A 176 18.95 -10.49 -7.97
N LEU A 177 17.69 -10.32 -7.54
CA LEU A 177 16.54 -11.08 -8.04
C LEU A 177 16.31 -10.88 -9.54
N GLN A 178 16.69 -9.73 -10.07
CA GLN A 178 16.64 -9.47 -11.52
C GLN A 178 17.75 -10.18 -12.30
N LYS A 179 18.85 -10.57 -11.64
CA LYS A 179 20.05 -11.07 -12.33
C LYS A 179 20.29 -12.55 -12.13
N ASP A 180 20.32 -13.06 -10.93
CA ASP A 180 20.66 -14.47 -10.68
C ASP A 180 20.50 -14.90 -9.21
N PHE A 181 19.29 -15.24 -8.80
CA PHE A 181 19.00 -15.72 -7.45
C PHE A 181 19.80 -17.00 -7.07
N ASN A 182 20.28 -17.75 -8.05
CA ASN A 182 21.08 -18.95 -7.82
C ASN A 182 22.46 -18.65 -7.19
N LYS A 183 22.92 -17.40 -7.23
CA LYS A 183 24.17 -16.97 -6.61
C LYS A 183 24.03 -16.56 -5.14
N CYS A 184 22.81 -16.60 -4.60
CA CYS A 184 22.56 -16.29 -3.21
C CYS A 184 22.58 -17.55 -2.35
N SER A 185 22.98 -17.39 -1.10
CA SER A 185 22.84 -18.39 -0.05
C SER A 185 21.81 -17.94 0.97
N ILE A 186 21.20 -18.91 1.66
CA ILE A 186 20.28 -18.63 2.76
C ILE A 186 20.96 -19.16 4.03
N ILE A 187 21.15 -18.28 5.00
CA ILE A 187 21.82 -18.58 6.27
C ILE A 187 20.87 -18.33 7.44
N ASP A 188 21.28 -18.75 8.64
CA ASP A 188 20.55 -18.54 9.91
C ASP A 188 19.08 -18.98 9.84
N THR A 189 18.87 -20.17 9.28
CA THR A 189 17.54 -20.69 9.03
C THR A 189 16.81 -21.13 10.28
N VAL A 190 15.52 -20.77 10.38
CA VAL A 190 14.59 -21.23 11.40
C VAL A 190 13.49 -22.04 10.72
N LYS A 191 13.22 -23.23 11.26
CA LYS A 191 12.14 -24.08 10.76
C LYS A 191 10.78 -23.49 11.11
N ARG A 192 9.97 -23.20 10.09
CA ARG A 192 8.62 -22.66 10.22
C ARG A 192 7.62 -23.58 9.54
N THR A 193 6.50 -23.81 10.22
CA THR A 193 5.40 -24.63 9.70
C THR A 193 4.14 -23.79 9.66
N TYR A 194 3.48 -23.78 8.50
CA TYR A 194 2.25 -23.06 8.27
C TYR A 194 1.15 -24.00 7.81
N THR A 195 -0.08 -23.78 8.29
CA THR A 195 -1.29 -24.36 7.70
C THR A 195 -1.80 -23.40 6.63
N VAL A 196 -1.96 -23.86 5.40
CA VAL A 196 -2.49 -23.04 4.30
C VAL A 196 -3.98 -22.82 4.50
N THR A 197 -4.38 -21.60 4.77
CA THR A 197 -5.78 -21.20 4.98
C THR A 197 -6.42 -20.63 3.73
N GLY A 198 -5.62 -20.12 2.78
CA GLY A 198 -6.13 -19.58 1.54
C GLY A 198 -5.12 -19.57 0.40
N ILE A 199 -5.65 -19.41 -0.79
CA ILE A 199 -4.91 -19.27 -2.04
C ILE A 199 -5.27 -17.93 -2.64
N ILE A 200 -4.24 -17.14 -3.02
CA ILE A 200 -4.38 -15.78 -3.52
C ILE A 200 -3.83 -15.65 -4.94
N GLU A 201 -4.31 -14.63 -5.67
CA GLU A 201 -3.59 -14.14 -6.84
C GLU A 201 -2.25 -13.52 -6.41
N ARG A 202 -1.29 -13.44 -7.34
CA ARG A 202 -0.06 -12.71 -7.07
C ARG A 202 -0.40 -11.23 -6.86
N PRO A 203 -0.04 -10.63 -5.72
CA PRO A 203 -0.31 -9.22 -5.47
C PRO A 203 0.30 -8.33 -6.56
N LYS A 204 -0.44 -7.30 -6.96
CA LYS A 204 0.00 -6.31 -7.95
C LYS A 204 0.57 -5.05 -7.29
N THR A 205 0.33 -4.89 -6.00
CA THR A 205 0.77 -3.75 -5.22
C THR A 205 2.29 -3.68 -5.21
N SER A 206 2.88 -2.51 -5.49
CA SER A 206 4.33 -2.30 -5.57
C SER A 206 5.07 -2.78 -4.32
N GLU A 207 4.48 -2.54 -3.13
CA GLU A 207 5.03 -2.94 -1.83
C GLU A 207 5.08 -4.46 -1.57
N LEU A 208 4.27 -5.22 -2.28
CA LEU A 208 4.22 -6.68 -2.19
C LEU A 208 4.70 -7.36 -3.48
N TYR A 209 4.96 -6.55 -4.51
CA TYR A 209 5.42 -7.07 -5.79
C TYR A 209 6.87 -7.49 -5.69
N ASP A 210 7.14 -8.72 -6.06
CA ASP A 210 8.48 -9.26 -6.19
C ASP A 210 8.68 -9.62 -7.68
N PRO A 211 9.61 -8.97 -8.40
CA PRO A 211 9.84 -9.23 -9.82
C PRO A 211 10.43 -10.61 -10.09
N SER A 212 10.88 -11.30 -9.06
CA SER A 212 11.38 -12.67 -9.17
C SER A 212 10.25 -13.68 -9.34
N ASN A 213 10.60 -14.87 -9.78
CA ASN A 213 9.64 -15.99 -9.87
C ASN A 213 9.44 -16.71 -8.52
N LEU A 214 9.77 -16.06 -7.40
CA LEU A 214 9.59 -16.64 -6.08
C LEU A 214 8.13 -16.94 -5.77
N SER A 215 7.91 -18.04 -5.10
CA SER A 215 6.61 -18.35 -4.51
C SER A 215 6.44 -17.56 -3.23
N MET A 216 5.33 -16.82 -3.11
CA MET A 216 5.08 -15.94 -1.98
C MET A 216 4.20 -16.61 -0.94
N ILE A 217 4.59 -16.44 0.32
CA ILE A 217 3.85 -16.86 1.50
C ILE A 217 3.59 -15.64 2.36
N TYR A 218 2.34 -15.44 2.74
CA TYR A 218 1.93 -14.35 3.63
C TYR A 218 1.26 -14.93 4.87
N THR A 219 1.74 -14.51 6.04
CA THR A 219 1.23 -14.94 7.35
C THR A 219 0.92 -13.71 8.22
N VAL A 220 0.42 -13.92 9.42
CA VAL A 220 0.23 -12.86 10.42
C VAL A 220 1.51 -12.65 11.22
N SER A 221 1.88 -11.39 11.41
CA SER A 221 3.01 -11.00 12.25
C SER A 221 2.68 -11.18 13.73
N ASP A 222 3.63 -11.72 14.49
CA ASP A 222 3.63 -11.61 15.94
C ASP A 222 4.43 -10.36 16.34
N GLU A 223 3.78 -9.22 16.30
CA GLU A 223 4.39 -7.90 16.57
C GLU A 223 5.05 -7.78 17.96
N LYS A 224 4.67 -8.64 18.89
CA LYS A 224 5.24 -8.66 20.27
C LYS A 224 6.54 -9.45 20.36
N ALA A 225 6.75 -10.35 19.43
CA ALA A 225 7.96 -11.14 19.31
C ALA A 225 8.48 -11.08 17.87
N PRO A 226 8.89 -9.89 17.38
CA PRO A 226 9.44 -9.76 16.05
C PRO A 226 10.64 -10.68 15.92
N VAL A 227 10.76 -11.34 14.79
CA VAL A 227 11.83 -12.30 14.53
C VAL A 227 13.16 -11.55 14.52
N GLU A 228 13.98 -11.74 15.53
CA GLU A 228 15.33 -11.15 15.63
C GLU A 228 16.26 -11.51 14.45
N ALA A 229 15.88 -12.52 13.67
CA ALA A 229 16.72 -13.10 12.63
C ALA A 229 17.01 -12.15 11.46
N ILE A 230 16.21 -11.09 11.24
CA ILE A 230 16.41 -10.19 10.10
C ILE A 230 16.61 -8.76 10.59
N LYS A 231 17.87 -8.46 10.94
CA LYS A 231 18.33 -7.10 11.32
C LYS A 231 18.71 -6.24 10.09
N THR A 232 18.16 -6.52 8.92
CA THR A 232 18.47 -5.75 7.72
C THR A 232 17.57 -4.53 7.62
N LYS A 233 18.16 -3.40 7.22
CA LYS A 233 17.45 -2.14 6.95
C LYS A 233 16.29 -2.37 5.97
N HIS A 234 15.19 -1.63 6.17
CA HIS A 234 14.04 -1.54 5.25
C HIS A 234 13.13 -2.78 5.14
N MET A 235 13.32 -3.78 5.99
CA MET A 235 12.54 -5.02 5.94
C MET A 235 11.25 -4.97 6.76
N ASN A 236 11.16 -4.05 7.72
CA ASN A 236 10.06 -3.90 8.65
C ASN A 236 9.42 -2.53 8.49
N LYS A 237 8.26 -2.47 7.86
CA LYS A 237 7.57 -1.22 7.56
C LYS A 237 6.24 -1.13 8.32
N LEU A 238 5.97 0.05 8.85
CA LEU A 238 4.66 0.44 9.39
C LEU A 238 4.01 1.44 8.44
N TYR A 239 2.91 1.04 7.82
CA TYR A 239 2.13 1.88 6.92
C TYR A 239 1.02 2.56 7.72
N ILE A 240 0.99 3.88 7.71
CA ILE A 240 0.04 4.70 8.48
C ILE A 240 -0.95 5.34 7.51
N ALA A 241 -2.23 5.15 7.78
CA ALA A 241 -3.31 5.94 7.20
C ALA A 241 -3.83 6.91 8.27
N TYR A 242 -3.88 8.19 7.96
CA TYR A 242 -4.43 9.21 8.85
C TYR A 242 -5.95 9.28 8.73
N THR A 243 -6.59 9.78 9.78
CA THR A 243 -8.04 10.04 9.73
C THR A 243 -8.36 11.09 8.66
N PRO A 244 -9.54 11.04 8.01
CA PRO A 244 -9.92 12.02 6.98
C PRO A 244 -9.82 13.48 7.43
N GLN A 245 -9.98 13.75 8.74
CA GLN A 245 -9.89 15.10 9.33
C GLN A 245 -8.44 15.56 9.50
N SER A 246 -7.50 14.66 9.63
CA SER A 246 -6.08 14.94 9.88
C SER A 246 -5.17 14.66 8.70
N GLU A 247 -5.67 14.04 7.65
CA GLU A 247 -4.92 13.68 6.44
C GLU A 247 -4.30 14.90 5.73
N SER A 248 -5.00 16.04 5.70
CA SER A 248 -4.45 17.29 5.16
C SER A 248 -3.21 17.82 5.90
N ASN A 249 -3.01 17.38 7.14
CA ASN A 249 -1.87 17.75 7.98
C ASN A 249 -0.85 16.61 8.10
N TYR A 250 -0.76 15.73 7.08
CA TYR A 250 0.08 14.54 7.11
C TYR A 250 1.54 14.83 7.48
N LEU A 251 2.12 15.94 7.01
CA LEU A 251 3.49 16.35 7.35
C LEU A 251 3.66 16.58 8.85
N GLN A 252 2.79 17.41 9.45
CA GLN A 252 2.84 17.69 10.89
C GLN A 252 2.58 16.44 11.71
N ASN A 253 1.60 15.61 11.30
CA ASN A 253 1.29 14.37 12.01
C ASN A 253 2.47 13.40 11.98
N THR A 254 3.18 13.29 10.86
CA THR A 254 4.36 12.45 10.74
C THR A 254 5.52 13.03 11.55
N ALA A 255 5.74 14.35 11.48
CA ALA A 255 6.76 15.04 12.28
C ALA A 255 6.55 14.81 13.78
N ASP A 256 5.32 14.90 14.27
CA ASP A 256 4.97 14.64 15.67
C ASP A 256 5.28 13.18 16.09
N ILE A 257 5.05 12.21 15.20
CA ILE A 257 5.37 10.80 15.42
C ILE A 257 6.88 10.58 15.49
N LEU A 258 7.63 11.23 14.61
CA LEU A 258 9.09 11.14 14.53
C LEU A 258 9.81 11.96 15.59
N GLY A 259 9.15 12.99 16.14
CA GLY A 259 9.76 13.97 17.04
C GLY A 259 10.51 15.08 16.28
N PHE A 260 10.16 15.34 15.03
CA PHE A 260 10.76 16.35 14.15
C PHE A 260 9.90 17.62 14.06
N LYS A 261 10.43 18.63 13.38
CA LYS A 261 9.64 19.78 12.93
C LYS A 261 9.11 19.52 11.52
N ALA A 262 7.86 19.88 11.28
CA ALA A 262 7.24 19.71 9.96
C ALA A 262 7.99 20.45 8.83
N ASP A 263 8.58 21.60 9.13
CA ASP A 263 9.36 22.39 8.16
C ASP A 263 10.59 21.63 7.65
N ASP A 264 11.18 20.78 8.48
CA ASP A 264 12.34 19.96 8.12
C ASP A 264 11.97 18.82 7.15
N MET A 265 10.67 18.47 7.06
CA MET A 265 10.15 17.39 6.23
C MET A 265 9.49 17.87 4.93
N SER A 266 9.24 19.17 4.77
CA SER A 266 8.33 19.72 3.74
C SER A 266 8.77 19.52 2.28
N ASN A 267 10.06 19.22 2.04
CA ASN A 267 10.62 19.09 0.69
C ASN A 267 11.13 17.69 0.37
N VAL A 268 10.86 16.70 1.23
CA VAL A 268 11.43 15.36 1.11
C VAL A 268 10.29 14.35 0.96
N ILE A 269 10.35 13.53 -0.10
CA ILE A 269 9.38 12.43 -0.33
C ILE A 269 9.72 11.26 0.57
N SER A 270 11.02 10.99 0.73
CA SER A 270 11.57 9.96 1.61
C SER A 270 12.90 10.42 2.17
N ASP A 271 13.20 10.07 3.40
CA ASP A 271 14.49 10.39 4.02
C ASP A 271 14.92 9.32 5.02
N GLU A 272 16.24 9.09 5.11
CA GLU A 272 16.86 8.32 6.18
C GLU A 272 17.02 9.22 7.41
N ILE A 273 16.65 8.68 8.56
CA ILE A 273 16.74 9.38 9.84
C ILE A 273 18.17 9.26 10.38
N SER A 274 18.71 10.33 10.95
CA SER A 274 20.07 10.34 11.51
C SER A 274 20.22 9.25 12.59
N PRO A 275 21.42 8.65 12.79
CA PRO A 275 21.62 7.62 13.80
C PRO A 275 21.25 8.05 15.23
N GLU A 276 21.36 9.35 15.57
CA GLU A 276 20.99 9.89 16.88
C GLU A 276 19.47 9.93 17.06
N ASP A 277 18.76 10.32 16.01
CA ASP A 277 17.30 10.39 16.00
C ASP A 277 16.66 9.00 15.90
N GLN A 278 17.33 8.05 15.24
CA GLN A 278 16.90 6.64 15.18
C GLN A 278 16.81 6.03 16.59
N GLN A 279 17.76 6.33 17.48
CA GLN A 279 17.73 5.83 18.86
C GLN A 279 16.53 6.38 19.63
N THR A 280 16.13 7.61 19.36
CA THR A 280 15.02 8.27 20.04
C THR A 280 13.66 7.87 19.45
N SER A 281 13.55 7.91 18.14
CA SER A 281 12.29 7.60 17.44
C SER A 281 12.01 6.10 17.33
N GLY A 282 13.04 5.26 17.25
CA GLY A 282 12.92 3.83 16.93
C GLY A 282 12.52 3.59 15.47
N ILE A 283 12.79 4.57 14.60
CA ILE A 283 12.42 4.59 13.18
C ILE A 283 13.68 4.92 12.39
N ASN A 284 13.92 4.21 11.30
CA ASN A 284 15.12 4.33 10.48
C ASN A 284 14.95 5.28 9.30
N ALA A 285 13.79 5.24 8.67
CA ALA A 285 13.44 6.07 7.53
C ALA A 285 11.93 6.27 7.43
N TYR A 286 11.51 7.24 6.63
CA TYR A 286 10.11 7.44 6.26
C TYR A 286 9.96 7.68 4.77
N GLU A 287 8.79 7.33 4.24
CA GLU A 287 8.43 7.54 2.83
C GLU A 287 6.95 7.90 2.72
N PHE A 288 6.65 9.03 2.08
CA PHE A 288 5.27 9.42 1.83
C PHE A 288 4.72 8.75 0.57
N ASN A 289 3.46 8.34 0.62
CA ASN A 289 2.71 7.92 -0.58
C ASN A 289 2.32 9.16 -1.40
N SER A 290 3.34 9.85 -1.92
CA SER A 290 3.25 11.20 -2.48
C SER A 290 2.28 11.29 -3.66
N VAL A 291 2.21 10.25 -4.50
CA VAL A 291 1.30 10.19 -5.64
C VAL A 291 -0.15 10.12 -5.16
N LEU A 292 -0.44 9.24 -4.19
CA LEU A 292 -1.77 9.11 -3.60
C LEU A 292 -2.20 10.41 -2.90
N LEU A 293 -1.31 10.98 -2.07
CA LEU A 293 -1.54 12.25 -1.38
C LEU A 293 -1.81 13.39 -2.36
N SER A 294 -1.06 13.45 -3.46
CA SER A 294 -1.28 14.46 -4.53
C SER A 294 -2.63 14.28 -5.21
N MET A 295 -3.04 13.05 -5.51
CA MET A 295 -4.36 12.74 -6.07
C MET A 295 -5.50 13.10 -5.11
N LYS A 296 -5.26 12.97 -3.79
CA LYS A 296 -6.18 13.40 -2.74
C LYS A 296 -6.18 14.93 -2.54
N GLY A 297 -5.22 15.64 -3.14
CA GLY A 297 -5.10 17.12 -3.10
C GLY A 297 -4.21 17.63 -1.96
N TYR A 298 -3.37 16.79 -1.37
CA TYR A 298 -2.49 17.13 -0.24
C TYR A 298 -1.01 17.16 -0.60
N GLY A 299 -0.62 16.87 -1.85
CA GLY A 299 0.77 16.84 -2.29
C GLY A 299 1.41 18.23 -2.42
N SER A 300 2.74 18.25 -2.65
CA SER A 300 3.46 19.48 -3.00
C SER A 300 2.83 20.13 -4.25
N SER A 301 2.94 21.46 -4.38
CA SER A 301 2.32 22.23 -5.47
C SER A 301 2.63 21.67 -6.86
N ASP A 302 3.83 21.13 -7.07
CA ASP A 302 4.25 20.60 -8.38
C ASP A 302 3.60 19.27 -8.71
N ALA A 303 3.50 18.34 -7.75
CA ALA A 303 2.83 17.07 -7.96
C ALA A 303 1.31 17.25 -8.10
N THR A 304 0.71 18.13 -7.30
CA THR A 304 -0.72 18.49 -7.38
C THR A 304 -1.03 19.14 -8.72
N ASN A 305 -0.19 20.04 -9.21
CA ASN A 305 -0.34 20.68 -10.49
C ASN A 305 -0.25 19.66 -11.65
N THR A 306 0.68 18.71 -11.58
CA THR A 306 0.79 17.65 -12.61
C THR A 306 -0.47 16.79 -12.67
N VAL A 307 -1.06 16.42 -11.53
CA VAL A 307 -2.32 15.65 -11.49
C VAL A 307 -3.49 16.48 -12.02
N ILE A 308 -3.60 17.75 -11.63
CA ILE A 308 -4.65 18.66 -12.10
C ILE A 308 -4.51 18.90 -13.61
N PHE A 309 -3.30 19.14 -14.13
CA PHE A 309 -3.06 19.28 -15.56
C PHE A 309 -3.40 18.01 -16.34
N SER A 310 -3.07 16.83 -15.80
CA SER A 310 -3.43 15.56 -16.43
C SER A 310 -4.94 15.38 -16.52
N LEU A 311 -5.69 15.78 -15.51
CA LEU A 311 -7.15 15.77 -15.51
C LEU A 311 -7.74 16.80 -16.49
N ALA A 312 -7.13 17.99 -16.57
CA ALA A 312 -7.60 19.05 -17.50
C ALA A 312 -7.37 18.71 -18.99
N VAL A 313 -6.40 17.86 -19.30
CA VAL A 313 -6.12 17.39 -20.68
C VAL A 313 -7.08 16.27 -21.09
N ILE A 314 -7.70 15.58 -20.14
CA ILE A 314 -8.67 14.49 -20.42
C ILE A 314 -10.10 15.03 -20.62
N ILE A 315 -10.39 16.28 -20.20
CA ILE A 315 -11.67 16.98 -20.38
C ILE A 315 -11.60 17.90 -21.60
#